data_58721a891a861c3ca5f6500d4cf9ea0b
#
_entry.id   58721a891a861c3ca5f6500d4cf9ea0b
#
_cell.length_a   1.000
_cell.length_b   1.000
_cell.length_c   1.000
_cell.angle_alpha   90.00
_cell.angle_beta   90.00
_cell.angle_gamma   90.00
#
_symmetry.space_group_name_H-M   'P 1'
#
loop_
_entity.id
_entity.type
_entity.pdbx_description
1 polymer ?
#
loop_
_entity_poly.entity_id
_entity_poly.type
_entity_poly.pdbx_seq_one_letter_code
_entity_poly.pdbx_strand_id
1 'polypeptide(L)'
;IIIGSIYINFGGRYYECMSDCADLHSMFQRCRSIRVESGMFMIYDRPGYTGNQYFMKRGGYADYMGKAGMNNCVRSCRMIPSHSSTFRIRLYEHFDMGGEMMELTSDCPNLVMERFNVHDIFSCNVTDGNWLFYEHPNYRGRMYLIRPGEYKRFSEWGGRSARVGSIRRIMDY
;
A
#
# COMPACT_ATOMS: atom_id res chain seq x y z
N ILE A 1 1.65 -12.22 18.96
CA ILE A 1 0.84 -11.26 18.21
C ILE A 1 1.60 -9.95 18.21
N ILE A 2 2.03 -9.52 17.04
CA ILE A 2 2.66 -8.20 16.90
C ILE A 2 1.54 -7.18 16.79
N ILE A 3 1.41 -6.35 17.82
CA ILE A 3 0.45 -5.26 17.83
C ILE A 3 1.17 -4.04 17.23
N GLY A 4 0.65 -3.52 16.14
CA GLY A 4 1.13 -2.26 15.58
C GLY A 4 0.54 -1.07 16.34
N SER A 5 1.29 0.00 16.43
CA SER A 5 0.83 1.23 17.04
C SER A 5 1.31 2.42 16.23
N ILE A 6 0.37 3.26 15.83
CA ILE A 6 0.62 4.48 15.08
C ILE A 6 -0.07 5.67 15.77
N TYR A 7 0.65 6.77 15.93
CA TYR A 7 0.15 8.01 16.48
C TYR A 7 0.03 9.06 15.39
N ILE A 8 -1.15 9.63 15.25
CA ILE A 8 -1.42 10.64 14.24
C ILE A 8 -1.77 11.95 14.95
N ASN A 9 -0.99 12.98 14.69
CA ASN A 9 -1.16 14.30 15.29
C ASN A 9 -1.95 15.22 14.36
N PHE A 10 -3.08 15.70 14.85
CA PHE A 10 -3.97 16.62 14.14
C PHE A 10 -4.01 18.02 14.81
N GLY A 11 -2.85 18.57 15.13
CA GLY A 11 -2.78 19.93 15.67
C GLY A 11 -3.20 20.05 17.14
N GLY A 12 -2.63 19.22 18.00
CA GLY A 12 -2.88 19.23 19.44
C GLY A 12 -3.64 18.02 19.96
N ARG A 13 -4.12 17.18 19.04
CA ARG A 13 -4.75 15.91 19.39
C ARG A 13 -4.02 14.77 18.71
N TYR A 14 -3.80 13.71 19.49
CA TYR A 14 -3.20 12.48 19.00
C TYR A 14 -4.26 11.40 18.93
N TYR A 15 -4.29 10.71 17.79
CA TYR A 15 -5.06 9.48 17.62
C TYR A 15 -4.08 8.32 17.59
N GLU A 16 -4.29 7.36 18.47
CA GLU A 16 -3.53 6.12 18.46
C GLU A 16 -4.37 5.04 17.80
N CYS A 17 -3.82 4.43 16.74
CA CYS A 17 -4.45 3.29 16.09
C CYS A 17 -3.61 2.04 16.35
N MET A 18 -4.25 0.98 16.81
CA MET A 18 -3.63 -0.32 17.09
C MET A 18 -4.20 -1.42 16.22
N SER A 19 -5.09 -1.06 15.31
CA SER A 19 -5.76 -1.97 14.38
C SER A 19 -6.27 -1.18 13.19
N ASP A 20 -6.98 -1.84 12.29
CA ASP A 20 -7.61 -1.17 11.17
C ASP A 20 -8.63 -0.13 11.67
N CYS A 21 -8.61 1.04 11.07
CA CYS A 21 -9.53 2.12 11.38
C CYS A 21 -10.11 2.66 10.06
N ALA A 22 -11.38 2.36 9.82
CA ALA A 22 -12.04 2.71 8.57
C ALA A 22 -12.40 4.19 8.45
N ASP A 23 -12.52 4.90 9.58
CA ASP A 23 -12.84 6.32 9.57
C ASP A 23 -12.25 7.01 10.80
N LEU A 24 -11.25 7.84 10.57
CA LEU A 24 -10.55 8.56 11.65
C LEU A 24 -11.26 9.86 12.06
N HIS A 25 -12.38 10.19 11.44
CA HIS A 25 -13.17 11.38 11.76
C HIS A 25 -12.35 12.68 11.82
N SER A 26 -11.29 12.77 11.03
CA SER A 26 -10.38 13.92 11.03
C SER A 26 -10.77 15.02 10.04
N MET A 27 -12.06 15.10 9.72
CA MET A 27 -12.58 15.96 8.65
C MET A 27 -12.20 17.44 8.79
N PHE A 28 -11.98 17.89 10.00
CA PHE A 28 -11.80 19.31 10.29
C PHE A 28 -10.39 19.68 10.70
N GLN A 29 -9.47 18.71 10.74
CA GLN A 29 -8.11 18.96 11.21
C GLN A 29 -7.10 18.34 10.27
N ARG A 30 -6.02 19.08 10.05
CA ARG A 30 -4.91 18.62 9.22
C ARG A 30 -4.00 17.72 10.02
N CYS A 31 -3.59 16.62 9.41
CA CYS A 31 -2.53 15.79 9.95
C CYS A 31 -1.21 16.58 9.91
N ARG A 32 -0.53 16.72 11.04
CA ARG A 32 0.74 17.43 11.14
C ARG A 32 1.93 16.51 11.18
N SER A 33 1.78 15.39 11.84
CA SER A 33 2.86 14.41 11.92
C SER A 33 2.29 13.02 12.20
N ILE A 34 3.10 12.03 11.87
CA ILE A 34 2.77 10.62 12.12
C ILE A 34 4.00 9.98 12.75
N ARG A 35 3.77 9.13 13.75
CA ARG A 35 4.83 8.33 14.35
C ARG A 35 4.36 6.88 14.44
N VAL A 36 5.07 5.99 13.79
CA VAL A 36 4.85 4.55 13.89
C VAL A 36 5.77 4.00 14.95
N GLU A 37 5.23 3.57 16.07
CA GLU A 37 6.00 3.00 17.19
C GLU A 37 6.37 1.55 16.88
N SER A 38 5.46 0.81 16.30
CA SER A 38 5.68 -0.58 15.94
C SER A 38 4.77 -0.98 14.79
N GLY A 39 5.16 -2.03 14.08
CA GLY A 39 4.38 -2.56 12.97
C GLY A 39 4.50 -1.74 11.70
N MET A 40 3.63 -2.06 10.77
CA MET A 40 3.55 -1.43 9.46
C MET A 40 2.11 -1.07 9.17
N PHE A 41 1.90 0.07 8.50
CA PHE A 41 0.57 0.58 8.22
C PHE A 41 0.48 1.08 6.79
N MET A 42 -0.72 0.95 6.24
CA MET A 42 -1.12 1.66 5.05
C MET A 42 -2.07 2.78 5.44
N ILE A 43 -1.75 4.01 5.03
CA ILE A 43 -2.52 5.21 5.34
C ILE A 43 -3.29 5.61 4.10
N TYR A 44 -4.53 6.03 4.29
CA TYR A 44 -5.43 6.43 3.20
C TYR A 44 -5.96 7.84 3.43
N ASP A 45 -6.09 8.62 2.38
CA ASP A 45 -6.60 9.97 2.48
C ASP A 45 -8.13 10.06 2.42
N ARG A 46 -8.81 8.92 2.31
CA ARG A 46 -10.28 8.82 2.35
C ARG A 46 -10.73 7.73 3.31
N PRO A 47 -11.97 7.79 3.82
CA PRO A 47 -12.53 6.72 4.65
C PRO A 47 -12.65 5.41 3.87
N GLY A 48 -12.71 4.31 4.60
CA GLY A 48 -12.96 3.00 4.01
C GLY A 48 -11.80 2.46 3.20
N TYR A 49 -10.57 2.88 3.50
CA TYR A 49 -9.35 2.40 2.82
C TYR A 49 -9.37 2.71 1.33
N THR A 50 -9.75 3.93 1.01
CA THR A 50 -9.82 4.43 -0.37
C THR A 50 -8.99 5.69 -0.54
N GLY A 51 -8.84 6.13 -1.78
CA GLY A 51 -8.05 7.30 -2.13
C GLY A 51 -6.58 6.98 -2.29
N ASN A 52 -5.74 7.96 -2.08
CA ASN A 52 -4.29 7.78 -2.15
C ASN A 52 -3.80 6.97 -0.96
N GLN A 53 -2.82 6.10 -1.21
CA GLN A 53 -2.28 5.17 -0.23
C GLN A 53 -0.81 5.50 0.04
N TYR A 54 -0.40 5.38 1.31
CA TYR A 54 0.99 5.65 1.72
C TYR A 54 1.43 4.60 2.73
N PHE A 55 2.53 3.93 2.40
CA PHE A 55 3.12 2.93 3.28
C PHE A 55 3.94 3.61 4.38
N MET A 56 3.69 3.19 5.63
CA MET A 56 4.37 3.71 6.80
C MET A 56 4.91 2.56 7.63
N LYS A 57 6.17 2.63 7.99
CA LYS A 57 6.82 1.69 8.89
C LYS A 57 7.43 2.45 10.06
N ARG A 58 7.97 1.73 11.03
CA ARG A 58 8.56 2.30 12.24
C ARG A 58 9.39 3.55 11.96
N GLY A 59 9.11 4.61 12.69
CA GLY A 59 9.79 5.90 12.57
C GLY A 59 8.85 7.07 12.75
N GLY A 60 9.44 8.25 12.82
CA GLY A 60 8.71 9.51 12.86
C GLY A 60 8.59 10.12 11.48
N TYR A 61 7.42 10.59 11.17
CA TYR A 61 7.12 11.29 9.92
C TYR A 61 6.69 12.71 10.25
N ALA A 62 7.67 13.57 10.55
CA ALA A 62 7.43 14.98 10.76
C ALA A 62 7.20 15.66 9.41
N ASP A 63 6.38 16.70 9.42
CA ASP A 63 6.01 17.40 8.19
C ASP A 63 5.54 16.44 7.11
N TYR A 64 4.59 15.63 7.48
CA TYR A 64 4.00 14.57 6.68
C TYR A 64 3.55 15.04 5.30
N MET A 65 3.03 16.23 5.22
CA MET A 65 2.52 16.84 4.01
C MET A 65 3.57 17.05 2.93
N GLY A 66 4.74 17.56 3.32
CA GLY A 66 5.82 17.83 2.39
C GLY A 66 6.47 16.56 1.89
N LYS A 67 6.52 15.51 2.71
CA LYS A 67 7.22 14.27 2.38
C LYS A 67 6.37 13.26 1.65
N ALA A 68 5.10 13.15 1.99
CA ALA A 68 4.24 12.12 1.42
C ALA A 68 3.36 12.64 0.27
N GLY A 69 3.31 13.94 0.03
CA GLY A 69 2.49 14.52 -1.02
C GLY A 69 0.99 14.38 -0.77
N MET A 70 0.58 14.06 0.44
CA MET A 70 -0.84 13.94 0.79
C MET A 70 -1.49 15.30 1.02
N ASN A 71 -2.76 15.40 0.71
CA ASN A 71 -3.58 16.59 0.92
C ASN A 71 -4.03 16.73 2.37
N ASN A 72 -3.12 16.84 3.32
CA ASN A 72 -3.43 17.15 4.72
C ASN A 72 -4.45 16.26 5.42
N CYS A 73 -4.84 15.15 4.82
CA CYS A 73 -5.98 14.40 5.33
C CYS A 73 -5.64 12.91 5.46
N VAL A 74 -5.63 12.43 6.68
CA VAL A 74 -5.59 10.99 6.96
C VAL A 74 -6.98 10.60 7.40
N ARG A 75 -7.66 9.77 6.65
CA ARG A 75 -9.05 9.41 6.91
C ARG A 75 -9.25 7.95 7.29
N SER A 76 -8.32 7.09 6.91
CA SER A 76 -8.34 5.70 7.35
C SER A 76 -6.93 5.14 7.37
N CYS A 77 -6.72 4.09 8.15
CA CYS A 77 -5.45 3.38 8.18
C CYS A 77 -5.69 1.89 8.39
N ARG A 78 -4.79 1.09 7.85
CA ARG A 78 -4.86 -0.35 7.92
C ARG A 78 -3.53 -0.90 8.37
N MET A 79 -3.56 -1.76 9.39
CA MET A 79 -2.36 -2.45 9.85
C MET A 79 -2.00 -3.57 8.89
N ILE A 80 -0.72 -3.66 8.54
CA ILE A 80 -0.22 -4.72 7.70
C ILE A 80 0.36 -5.80 8.62
N PRO A 81 -0.20 -7.02 8.62
CA PRO A 81 0.32 -8.08 9.46
C PRO A 81 1.75 -8.47 9.08
N SER A 82 2.54 -8.83 10.07
CA SER A 82 3.83 -9.45 9.84
C SER A 82 3.69 -10.70 9.02
N HIS A 83 4.61 -10.90 8.09
CA HIS A 83 4.64 -12.12 7.29
C HIS A 83 6.05 -12.69 7.31
N SER A 84 6.15 -14.02 7.48
CA SER A 84 7.44 -14.64 7.71
C SER A 84 8.31 -14.65 6.45
N SER A 85 8.39 -15.61 5.63
CA SER A 85 9.53 -15.69 4.72
C SER A 85 9.19 -15.94 3.27
N THR A 86 7.96 -16.33 2.98
CA THR A 86 7.57 -16.68 1.61
C THR A 86 6.70 -15.60 1.01
N PHE A 87 7.00 -15.28 -0.24
CA PHE A 87 6.27 -14.30 -1.01
C PHE A 87 5.98 -14.88 -2.38
N ARG A 88 4.73 -14.79 -2.81
CA ARG A 88 4.35 -15.23 -4.14
C ARG A 88 3.14 -14.45 -4.64
N ILE A 89 3.29 -13.86 -5.82
CA ILE A 89 2.23 -13.14 -6.51
C ILE A 89 2.21 -13.54 -7.97
N ARG A 90 1.02 -13.74 -8.51
CA ARG A 90 0.81 -13.98 -9.94
C ARG A 90 0.13 -12.77 -10.56
N LEU A 91 0.71 -12.27 -11.63
CA LEU A 91 0.27 -11.09 -12.35
C LEU A 91 -0.31 -11.51 -13.70
N TYR A 92 -1.41 -10.90 -14.10
CA TYR A 92 -2.11 -11.30 -15.32
C TYR A 92 -2.31 -10.14 -16.28
N GLU A 93 -2.24 -10.45 -17.56
CA GLU A 93 -2.36 -9.52 -18.66
C GLU A 93 -3.78 -8.98 -18.83
N HIS A 94 -4.80 -9.74 -18.44
CA HIS A 94 -6.21 -9.39 -18.59
C HIS A 94 -6.96 -9.45 -17.26
N PHE A 95 -8.21 -8.97 -17.27
CA PHE A 95 -9.11 -9.10 -16.13
C PHE A 95 -9.37 -10.57 -15.80
N ASP A 96 -9.81 -10.81 -14.58
CA ASP A 96 -10.27 -12.12 -14.10
C ASP A 96 -9.21 -13.23 -14.26
N MET A 97 -7.95 -12.90 -14.02
CA MET A 97 -6.81 -13.84 -14.13
C MET A 97 -6.68 -14.43 -15.54
N GLY A 98 -6.99 -13.62 -16.56
CA GLY A 98 -6.87 -14.03 -17.95
C GLY A 98 -5.57 -13.59 -18.62
N GLY A 99 -5.30 -14.18 -19.77
CA GLY A 99 -4.11 -13.86 -20.56
C GLY A 99 -2.84 -14.49 -20.01
N GLU A 100 -1.72 -13.93 -20.41
CA GLU A 100 -0.42 -14.39 -19.92
C GLU A 100 -0.24 -14.07 -18.45
N MET A 101 0.48 -14.94 -17.76
CA MET A 101 0.74 -14.85 -16.34
C MET A 101 2.24 -14.77 -16.07
N MET A 102 2.60 -13.89 -15.15
CA MET A 102 3.96 -13.81 -14.62
C MET A 102 3.92 -14.01 -13.11
N GLU A 103 4.79 -14.87 -12.59
CA GLU A 103 4.90 -15.09 -11.16
C GLU A 103 6.14 -14.40 -10.62
N LEU A 104 5.98 -13.71 -9.50
CA LEU A 104 7.08 -13.09 -8.77
C LEU A 104 7.17 -13.66 -7.35
N THR A 105 8.40 -13.87 -6.90
CA THR A 105 8.73 -14.27 -5.53
C THR A 105 9.69 -13.28 -4.87
N SER A 106 10.09 -12.24 -5.58
CA SER A 106 11.02 -11.20 -5.12
C SER A 106 10.63 -9.84 -5.69
N ASP A 107 11.32 -8.81 -5.26
CA ASP A 107 11.09 -7.45 -5.74
C ASP A 107 11.39 -7.34 -7.24
N CYS A 108 10.60 -6.51 -7.92
CA CYS A 108 10.79 -6.22 -9.33
C CYS A 108 10.83 -4.69 -9.51
N PRO A 109 12.03 -4.10 -9.67
CA PRO A 109 12.17 -2.65 -9.78
C PRO A 109 11.71 -2.09 -11.12
N ASN A 110 11.58 -2.92 -12.14
CA ASN A 110 11.15 -2.47 -13.46
C ASN A 110 10.46 -3.59 -14.23
N LEU A 111 9.13 -3.58 -14.21
CA LEU A 111 8.32 -4.59 -14.90
C LEU A 111 8.48 -4.57 -16.41
N VAL A 112 8.89 -3.46 -16.98
CA VAL A 112 9.08 -3.29 -18.41
C VAL A 112 10.21 -4.14 -18.96
N MET A 113 11.27 -4.31 -18.18
CA MET A 113 12.44 -5.08 -18.57
C MET A 113 12.29 -6.58 -18.34
N GLU A 114 11.27 -6.95 -17.62
CA GLU A 114 10.89 -8.34 -17.43
C GLU A 114 9.96 -8.76 -18.59
N ARG A 115 9.42 -9.88 -18.61
CA ARG A 115 8.74 -10.51 -19.76
C ARG A 115 7.47 -9.79 -20.31
N PHE A 116 6.90 -8.87 -19.56
CA PHE A 116 5.73 -8.15 -20.07
C PHE A 116 6.18 -6.94 -20.87
N ASN A 117 5.89 -6.95 -22.15
CA ASN A 117 6.05 -5.78 -23.01
C ASN A 117 5.04 -4.68 -22.69
N VAL A 118 4.29 -4.83 -21.60
CA VAL A 118 3.20 -3.93 -21.24
C VAL A 118 3.34 -3.58 -19.77
N HIS A 119 3.28 -2.33 -19.49
CA HIS A 119 3.30 -1.78 -18.12
C HIS A 119 1.96 -1.95 -17.42
N ASP A 120 1.12 -2.86 -17.88
CA ASP A 120 -0.26 -2.93 -17.44
C ASP A 120 -0.55 -4.29 -16.82
N ILE A 121 -0.96 -4.27 -15.55
CA ILE A 121 -1.44 -5.42 -14.83
C ILE A 121 -2.94 -5.24 -14.60
N PHE A 122 -3.74 -6.13 -15.13
CA PHE A 122 -5.20 -6.03 -15.04
C PHE A 122 -5.79 -6.81 -13.88
N SER A 123 -5.15 -7.89 -13.49
CA SER A 123 -5.57 -8.70 -12.34
C SER A 123 -4.36 -9.39 -11.71
N CYS A 124 -4.51 -9.85 -10.48
CA CYS A 124 -3.45 -10.57 -9.80
C CYS A 124 -4.02 -11.52 -8.75
N ASN A 125 -3.20 -12.47 -8.36
CA ASN A 125 -3.50 -13.40 -7.27
C ASN A 125 -2.28 -13.49 -6.35
N VAL A 126 -2.46 -13.08 -5.10
CA VAL A 126 -1.42 -13.18 -4.08
C VAL A 126 -1.65 -14.44 -3.26
N THR A 127 -0.73 -15.36 -3.31
CA THR A 127 -0.79 -16.57 -2.49
C THR A 127 -0.03 -16.41 -1.19
N ASP A 128 1.08 -15.65 -1.19
CA ASP A 128 1.92 -15.49 -0.01
C ASP A 128 2.43 -14.07 0.12
N GLY A 129 2.30 -13.53 1.34
CA GLY A 129 2.86 -12.24 1.72
C GLY A 129 2.00 -11.05 1.32
N ASN A 130 2.43 -9.90 1.77
CA ASN A 130 1.85 -8.62 1.38
C ASN A 130 2.82 -7.91 0.45
N TRP A 131 2.28 -7.21 -0.54
CA TRP A 131 3.05 -6.58 -1.59
C TRP A 131 2.64 -5.13 -1.77
N LEU A 132 3.55 -4.33 -2.32
CA LEU A 132 3.27 -2.97 -2.78
C LEU A 132 3.45 -2.90 -4.29
N PHE A 133 2.43 -2.41 -4.98
CA PHE A 133 2.55 -1.98 -6.37
C PHE A 133 2.88 -0.49 -6.40
N TYR A 134 3.71 -0.10 -7.35
CA TYR A 134 4.03 1.29 -7.64
C TYR A 134 3.72 1.61 -9.09
N GLU A 135 3.21 2.79 -9.31
CA GLU A 135 2.83 3.25 -10.66
C GLU A 135 4.02 3.30 -11.61
N HIS A 136 5.18 3.73 -11.11
CA HIS A 136 6.39 3.92 -11.90
C HIS A 136 7.49 2.95 -11.51
N PRO A 137 8.51 2.77 -12.39
CA PRO A 137 9.69 2.01 -12.04
C PRO A 137 10.43 2.59 -10.84
N ASN A 138 11.25 1.77 -10.19
CA ASN A 138 12.09 2.13 -9.05
C ASN A 138 11.29 2.60 -7.84
N TYR A 139 10.10 2.00 -7.65
CA TYR A 139 9.27 2.22 -6.47
C TYR A 139 8.86 3.68 -6.29
N ARG A 140 8.39 4.27 -7.38
CA ARG A 140 7.96 5.67 -7.41
C ARG A 140 6.52 5.80 -7.90
N GLY A 141 5.94 6.96 -7.62
CA GLY A 141 4.58 7.28 -7.99
C GLY A 141 3.58 6.71 -6.98
N ARG A 142 2.35 6.56 -7.41
CA ARG A 142 1.29 6.05 -6.55
C ARG A 142 1.59 4.62 -6.13
N MET A 143 1.27 4.30 -4.87
CA MET A 143 1.47 2.96 -4.35
C MET A 143 0.14 2.35 -3.93
N TYR A 144 0.09 1.02 -3.96
CA TYR A 144 -1.11 0.26 -3.65
C TYR A 144 -0.73 -0.96 -2.81
N LEU A 145 -1.48 -1.16 -1.72
CA LEU A 145 -1.33 -2.36 -0.89
C LEU A 145 -2.01 -3.54 -1.59
N ILE A 146 -1.28 -4.63 -1.73
CA ILE A 146 -1.78 -5.88 -2.29
C ILE A 146 -1.65 -6.97 -1.24
N ARG A 147 -2.77 -7.43 -0.73
CA ARG A 147 -2.87 -8.42 0.33
C ARG A 147 -3.13 -9.82 -0.27
N PRO A 148 -2.91 -10.88 0.51
CA PRO A 148 -3.27 -12.23 0.04
C PRO A 148 -4.71 -12.31 -0.43
N GLY A 149 -4.92 -12.90 -1.59
CA GLY A 149 -6.22 -13.05 -2.21
C GLY A 149 -6.20 -12.76 -3.71
N GLU A 150 -7.36 -12.84 -4.31
CA GLU A 150 -7.56 -12.56 -5.72
C GLU A 150 -8.06 -11.15 -5.94
N TYR A 151 -7.48 -10.48 -6.93
CA TYR A 151 -7.90 -9.17 -7.40
C TYR A 151 -8.26 -9.32 -8.88
N LYS A 152 -9.55 -9.33 -9.17
CA LYS A 152 -10.04 -9.59 -10.53
C LYS A 152 -9.86 -8.40 -11.46
N ARG A 153 -9.73 -7.21 -10.89
CA ARG A 153 -9.58 -5.95 -11.62
C ARG A 153 -8.66 -5.02 -10.85
N PHE A 154 -7.98 -4.11 -11.56
CA PHE A 154 -7.10 -3.14 -10.91
C PHE A 154 -7.84 -2.20 -9.96
N SER A 155 -9.12 -1.96 -10.16
CA SER A 155 -9.92 -1.13 -9.26
C SER A 155 -10.05 -1.73 -7.85
N GLU A 156 -9.91 -3.04 -7.72
CA GLU A 156 -10.01 -3.71 -6.42
C GLU A 156 -8.81 -3.42 -5.51
N TRP A 157 -7.67 -3.02 -6.06
CA TRP A 157 -6.56 -2.53 -5.23
C TRP A 157 -6.49 -1.00 -5.16
N GLY A 158 -7.49 -0.31 -5.70
CA GLY A 158 -7.53 1.14 -5.73
C GLY A 158 -6.87 1.76 -6.95
N GLY A 159 -6.46 0.95 -7.92
CA GLY A 159 -5.83 1.43 -9.13
C GLY A 159 -6.80 2.23 -10.00
N ARG A 160 -6.31 3.34 -10.54
CA ARG A 160 -7.06 4.15 -11.51
C ARG A 160 -6.84 3.68 -12.93
N SER A 161 -5.81 2.89 -13.13
CA SER A 161 -5.46 2.28 -14.40
C SER A 161 -4.72 0.98 -14.11
N ALA A 162 -4.44 0.23 -15.15
CA ALA A 162 -3.69 -1.02 -15.05
C ALA A 162 -2.18 -0.80 -14.87
N ARG A 163 -1.73 0.44 -14.87
CA ARG A 163 -0.29 0.74 -14.88
C ARG A 163 0.39 0.35 -13.57
N VAL A 164 1.36 -0.52 -13.66
CA VAL A 164 2.24 -0.94 -12.57
C VAL A 164 3.68 -0.99 -13.11
N GLY A 165 4.53 -0.12 -12.59
CA GLY A 165 5.93 -0.02 -13.04
C GLY A 165 6.92 -0.80 -12.20
N SER A 166 6.61 -1.03 -10.93
CA SER A 166 7.46 -1.79 -10.02
C SER A 166 6.64 -2.43 -8.92
N ILE A 167 7.20 -3.47 -8.31
CA ILE A 167 6.54 -4.27 -7.28
C ILE A 167 7.55 -4.61 -6.20
N ARG A 168 7.15 -4.43 -4.95
CA ARG A 168 8.01 -4.69 -3.80
C ARG A 168 7.29 -5.54 -2.76
N ARG A 169 8.02 -6.48 -2.17
CA ARG A 169 7.54 -7.24 -1.01
C ARG A 169 7.52 -6.34 0.22
N ILE A 170 6.52 -6.53 1.07
CA ILE A 170 6.51 -5.89 2.38
C ILE A 170 7.15 -6.87 3.36
N MET A 171 8.41 -6.62 3.68
CA MET A 171 9.19 -7.47 4.56
C MET A 171 9.16 -6.92 5.97
N ASP A 172 9.29 -7.81 6.95
CA ASP A 172 9.42 -7.42 8.34
C ASP A 172 10.78 -6.75 8.57
N TYR A 173 10.72 -5.63 9.24
CA TYR A 173 11.91 -4.85 9.61
C TYR A 173 11.97 -4.66 11.12
#